data_9b6f554c23830d7c6237ddc1e943758c
#
_entry.id   9b6f554c23830d7c6237ddc1e943758c
#
_cell.length_a   1.000
_cell.length_b   1.000
_cell.length_c   1.000
_cell.angle_alpha   90.00
_cell.angle_beta   90.00
_cell.angle_gamma   90.00
#
_symmetry.space_group_name_H-M   'P 1'
#
loop_
_entity.id
_entity.type
_entity.pdbx_description
1 polymer ?
#
loop_
_entity_poly.entity_id
_entity_poly.type
_entity_poly.pdbx_seq_one_letter_code
_entity_poly.pdbx_strand_id
1 'polypeptide(L)'
;MSSEKPLRILVVEDEILIALELESLLQDLGHDVVAIAASSGDALARGRELKPDLAFVDIHLSDGPTGVDVARRLAGELQVTVLFMTANTKRIPEDFAGAWGVIAKPYTERGVREALGYVTAGQLREPDEARTVTFVPFGAAPRERSPQVS
;
A
#
# COMPACT_ATOMS: atom_id res chain seq x y z
N MET A 1 2.77 13.49 21.74
CA MET A 1 3.19 13.92 20.67
C MET A 1 3.76 12.89 19.86
N SER A 2 3.57 12.91 18.76
CA SER A 2 4.06 11.92 17.91
C SER A 2 5.44 12.25 17.50
N SER A 3 6.31 11.31 17.60
CA SER A 3 7.62 11.51 17.11
C SER A 3 7.75 11.01 15.71
N GLU A 4 6.68 10.56 15.12
CA GLU A 4 6.79 10.01 13.81
C GLU A 4 6.79 11.06 12.76
N LYS A 5 7.62 10.88 11.78
CA LYS A 5 7.64 11.80 10.68
C LYS A 5 6.52 11.52 9.72
N PRO A 6 5.98 12.53 9.09
CA PRO A 6 4.99 12.29 8.05
C PRO A 6 5.59 11.47 6.93
N LEU A 7 4.83 10.54 6.43
CA LEU A 7 5.27 9.76 5.29
C LEU A 7 4.91 10.50 4.02
N ARG A 8 5.75 10.36 3.01
CA ARG A 8 5.47 10.89 1.68
C ARG A 8 4.85 9.74 0.90
N ILE A 9 3.63 9.91 0.45
CA ILE A 9 2.84 8.81 -0.06
C ILE A 9 2.41 9.05 -1.49
N LEU A 10 2.58 8.03 -2.32
CA LEU A 10 2.07 8.03 -3.69
C LEU A 10 0.80 7.20 -3.69
N VAL A 11 -0.26 7.72 -4.28
CA VAL A 11 -1.52 6.98 -4.42
C VAL A 11 -1.68 6.61 -5.88
N VAL A 12 -1.78 5.32 -6.17
CA VAL A 12 -1.92 4.83 -7.53
C VAL A 12 -3.31 4.24 -7.65
N GLU A 13 -4.23 5.02 -8.20
CA GLU A 13 -5.65 4.68 -8.25
C GLU A 13 -6.28 5.44 -9.41
N ASP A 14 -6.99 4.74 -10.30
CA ASP A 14 -7.57 5.39 -11.46
C ASP A 14 -8.97 5.94 -11.19
N GLU A 15 -9.62 5.58 -10.10
CA GLU A 15 -10.90 6.17 -9.75
C GLU A 15 -10.65 7.40 -8.92
N ILE A 16 -10.84 8.56 -9.54
CA ILE A 16 -10.40 9.79 -8.93
C ILE A 16 -11.09 10.06 -7.59
N LEU A 17 -12.37 9.69 -7.46
CA LEU A 17 -13.05 9.96 -6.20
C LEU A 17 -12.47 9.13 -5.07
N ILE A 18 -12.09 7.90 -5.35
CA ILE A 18 -11.46 7.07 -4.34
C ILE A 18 -10.09 7.60 -4.00
N ALA A 19 -9.34 8.04 -5.01
CA ALA A 19 -8.02 8.60 -4.76
C ALA A 19 -8.09 9.84 -3.89
N LEU A 20 -9.07 10.69 -4.15
CA LEU A 20 -9.19 11.91 -3.38
C LEU A 20 -9.66 11.64 -1.95
N GLU A 21 -10.51 10.66 -1.77
CA GLU A 21 -10.93 10.29 -0.43
C GLU A 21 -9.74 9.75 0.36
N LEU A 22 -8.93 8.94 -0.27
CA LEU A 22 -7.76 8.39 0.40
C LEU A 22 -6.77 9.50 0.71
N GLU A 23 -6.58 10.42 -0.23
CA GLU A 23 -5.70 11.54 0.00
C GLU A 23 -6.14 12.34 1.22
N SER A 24 -7.43 12.62 1.30
CA SER A 24 -7.94 13.40 2.42
C SER A 24 -7.73 12.67 3.74
N LEU A 25 -7.98 11.39 3.75
CA LEU A 25 -7.80 10.61 4.96
C LEU A 25 -6.33 10.57 5.38
N LEU A 26 -5.43 10.38 4.43
CA LEU A 26 -4.01 10.32 4.75
C LEU A 26 -3.51 11.66 5.27
N GLN A 27 -4.01 12.74 4.71
CA GLN A 27 -3.63 14.06 5.19
C GLN A 27 -4.17 14.31 6.59
N ASP A 28 -5.38 13.84 6.87
CA ASP A 28 -5.94 13.97 8.20
C ASP A 28 -5.12 13.19 9.22
N LEU A 29 -4.48 12.12 8.79
CA LEU A 29 -3.64 11.32 9.67
C LEU A 29 -2.21 11.86 9.77
N GLY A 30 -1.94 12.98 9.12
CA GLY A 30 -0.65 13.64 9.28
C GLY A 30 0.38 13.34 8.22
N HIS A 31 -0.02 12.74 7.11
CA HIS A 31 0.93 12.36 6.07
C HIS A 31 0.77 13.23 4.84
N ASP A 32 1.74 13.18 3.95
CA ASP A 32 1.73 13.96 2.72
C ASP A 32 1.47 13.07 1.53
N VAL A 33 0.45 13.38 0.75
CA VAL A 33 0.24 12.67 -0.51
C VAL A 33 0.94 13.49 -1.58
N VAL A 34 2.05 12.96 -2.08
CA VAL A 34 2.89 13.72 -3.00
C VAL A 34 2.43 13.64 -4.44
N ALA A 35 1.63 12.63 -4.77
CA ALA A 35 1.07 12.54 -6.12
C ALA A 35 -0.01 11.50 -6.15
N ILE A 36 -0.90 11.61 -7.14
CA ILE A 36 -1.90 10.60 -7.45
C ILE A 36 -1.65 10.23 -8.91
N ALA A 37 -1.53 8.94 -9.18
CA ALA A 37 -1.28 8.44 -10.52
C ALA A 37 -2.39 7.47 -10.90
N ALA A 38 -2.83 7.50 -12.14
CA ALA A 38 -3.94 6.66 -12.59
C ALA A 38 -3.51 5.51 -13.49
N SER A 39 -2.28 5.51 -13.93
CA SER A 39 -1.79 4.47 -14.85
C SER A 39 -0.45 3.99 -14.39
N SER A 40 -0.01 2.86 -14.94
CA SER A 40 1.27 2.31 -14.56
C SER A 40 2.41 3.22 -14.96
N GLY A 41 2.34 3.81 -16.15
CA GLY A 41 3.43 4.68 -16.60
C GLY A 41 3.57 5.90 -15.73
N ASP A 42 2.45 6.52 -15.37
CA ASP A 42 2.50 7.70 -14.54
C ASP A 42 2.98 7.33 -13.14
N ALA A 43 2.55 6.18 -12.62
CA ALA A 43 2.95 5.75 -11.29
C ALA A 43 4.46 5.57 -11.22
N LEU A 44 5.04 4.94 -12.22
CA LEU A 44 6.48 4.71 -12.19
C LEU A 44 7.25 6.00 -12.39
N ALA A 45 6.75 6.89 -13.24
CA ALA A 45 7.41 8.18 -13.43
C ALA A 45 7.39 8.98 -12.13
N ARG A 46 6.23 9.01 -11.46
CA ARG A 46 6.14 9.73 -10.19
C ARG A 46 6.99 9.09 -9.12
N GLY A 47 7.05 7.76 -9.11
CA GLY A 47 7.88 7.07 -8.14
C GLY A 47 9.34 7.43 -8.28
N ARG A 48 9.83 7.47 -9.53
CA ARG A 48 11.22 7.82 -9.76
C ARG A 48 11.50 9.26 -9.43
N GLU A 49 10.57 10.12 -9.76
CA GLU A 49 10.77 11.53 -9.57
C GLU A 49 10.69 11.94 -8.11
N LEU A 50 9.69 11.43 -7.41
CA LEU A 50 9.38 11.93 -6.08
C LEU A 50 9.92 11.06 -4.96
N LYS A 51 10.26 9.83 -5.27
CA LYS A 51 10.84 8.90 -4.30
C LYS A 51 10.04 8.84 -3.01
N PRO A 52 8.78 8.43 -3.11
CA PRO A 52 7.93 8.39 -1.91
C PRO A 52 8.39 7.32 -0.94
N ASP A 53 7.93 7.44 0.30
CA ASP A 53 8.22 6.43 1.29
C ASP A 53 7.29 5.24 1.14
N LEU A 54 6.07 5.50 0.71
CA LEU A 54 5.02 4.48 0.68
C LEU A 54 4.16 4.72 -0.53
N ALA A 55 3.66 3.66 -1.14
CA ALA A 55 2.70 3.76 -2.23
C ALA A 55 1.51 2.87 -1.94
N PHE A 56 0.31 3.41 -2.11
CA PHE A 56 -0.91 2.62 -2.10
C PHE A 56 -1.22 2.34 -3.57
N VAL A 57 -1.31 1.07 -3.96
CA VAL A 57 -1.41 0.71 -5.36
C VAL A 57 -2.63 -0.17 -5.59
N ASP A 58 -3.57 0.34 -6.41
CA ASP A 58 -4.69 -0.46 -6.86
C ASP A 58 -4.18 -1.45 -7.91
N ILE A 59 -4.64 -2.67 -7.86
CA ILE A 59 -4.20 -3.68 -8.80
C ILE A 59 -4.71 -3.35 -10.21
N HIS A 60 -5.95 -2.84 -10.33
CA HIS A 60 -6.48 -2.49 -11.64
C HIS A 60 -6.39 -1.00 -11.86
N LEU A 61 -5.72 -0.60 -12.92
CA LEU A 61 -5.50 0.80 -13.24
C LEU A 61 -6.10 1.11 -14.60
N SER A 62 -5.97 2.34 -15.04
CA SER A 62 -6.58 2.75 -16.30
C SER A 62 -6.04 1.96 -17.50
N ASP A 63 -4.83 1.46 -17.40
CA ASP A 63 -4.23 0.69 -18.49
C ASP A 63 -4.25 -0.81 -18.21
N GLY A 64 -5.11 -1.25 -17.30
CA GLY A 64 -5.32 -2.68 -17.13
C GLY A 64 -4.87 -3.17 -15.75
N PRO A 65 -4.70 -4.47 -15.57
CA PRO A 65 -4.29 -5.01 -14.28
C PRO A 65 -2.80 -4.84 -14.07
N THR A 66 -2.32 -3.60 -14.23
CA THR A 66 -0.91 -3.30 -14.22
C THR A 66 -0.39 -2.93 -12.85
N GLY A 67 -1.27 -2.87 -11.84
CA GLY A 67 -0.84 -2.51 -10.51
C GLY A 67 0.17 -3.47 -9.91
N VAL A 68 0.08 -4.75 -10.27
CA VAL A 68 1.05 -5.72 -9.77
C VAL A 68 2.45 -5.39 -10.29
N ASP A 69 2.55 -5.04 -11.57
CA ASP A 69 3.84 -4.70 -12.15
C ASP A 69 4.38 -3.41 -11.53
N VAL A 70 3.50 -2.44 -11.29
CA VAL A 70 3.89 -1.21 -10.64
C VAL A 70 4.46 -1.53 -9.25
N ALA A 71 3.80 -2.40 -8.51
CA ALA A 71 4.26 -2.74 -7.18
C ALA A 71 5.63 -3.40 -7.22
N ARG A 72 5.85 -4.32 -8.16
CA ARG A 72 7.13 -4.98 -8.25
C ARG A 72 8.25 -3.98 -8.53
N ARG A 73 7.99 -3.04 -9.41
CA ARG A 73 9.02 -2.07 -9.76
C ARG A 73 9.24 -1.05 -8.66
N LEU A 74 8.16 -0.58 -8.04
CA LEU A 74 8.33 0.36 -6.95
C LEU A 74 9.10 -0.28 -5.80
N ALA A 75 8.74 -1.49 -5.45
CA ALA A 75 9.39 -2.16 -4.34
C ALA A 75 10.81 -2.60 -4.68
N GLY A 76 10.99 -3.17 -5.86
CA GLY A 76 12.27 -3.77 -6.21
C GLY A 76 13.29 -2.80 -6.76
N GLU A 77 12.84 -1.90 -7.63
CA GLU A 77 13.80 -0.98 -8.25
C GLU A 77 13.97 0.29 -7.46
N LEU A 78 12.88 0.78 -6.85
CA LEU A 78 12.93 2.08 -6.21
C LEU A 78 12.87 2.01 -4.69
N GLN A 79 12.72 0.81 -4.16
CA GLN A 79 12.75 0.58 -2.73
C GLN A 79 11.64 1.32 -2.00
N VAL A 80 10.49 1.44 -2.62
CA VAL A 80 9.33 2.06 -2.04
C VAL A 80 8.51 0.98 -1.35
N THR A 81 8.02 1.24 -0.15
CA THR A 81 7.13 0.31 0.52
C THR A 81 5.78 0.36 -0.17
N VAL A 82 5.20 -0.78 -0.50
CA VAL A 82 3.97 -0.84 -1.25
C VAL A 82 2.88 -1.53 -0.45
N LEU A 83 1.67 -0.97 -0.49
CA LEU A 83 0.48 -1.62 0.04
C LEU A 83 -0.51 -1.68 -1.11
N PHE A 84 -1.07 -2.87 -1.35
CA PHE A 84 -2.08 -3.02 -2.39
C PHE A 84 -3.43 -2.57 -1.89
N MET A 85 -4.27 -2.13 -2.83
CA MET A 85 -5.68 -1.91 -2.58
C MET A 85 -6.42 -2.70 -3.63
N THR A 86 -7.40 -3.50 -3.23
CA THR A 86 -8.12 -4.26 -4.22
C THR A 86 -9.47 -4.69 -3.69
N ALA A 87 -10.43 -4.81 -4.60
CA ALA A 87 -11.73 -5.39 -4.27
C ALA A 87 -11.68 -6.91 -4.36
N ASN A 88 -10.60 -7.47 -4.89
CA ASN A 88 -10.51 -8.91 -5.08
C ASN A 88 -9.11 -9.39 -4.70
N THR A 89 -8.99 -9.88 -3.48
CA THR A 89 -7.69 -10.29 -2.98
C THR A 89 -7.15 -11.51 -3.68
N LYS A 90 -7.99 -12.22 -4.46
CA LYS A 90 -7.49 -13.36 -5.19
C LYS A 90 -6.56 -13.00 -6.32
N ARG A 91 -6.50 -11.72 -6.67
CA ARG A 91 -5.61 -11.30 -7.73
C ARG A 91 -4.21 -11.01 -7.28
N ILE A 92 -3.93 -11.17 -5.99
CA ILE A 92 -2.61 -10.92 -5.48
C ILE A 92 -1.71 -12.08 -5.80
N PRO A 93 -0.54 -11.85 -6.38
CA PRO A 93 0.36 -12.94 -6.71
C PRO A 93 0.92 -13.60 -5.47
N GLU A 94 1.39 -14.83 -5.64
CA GLU A 94 1.87 -15.59 -4.50
C GLU A 94 3.08 -14.97 -3.86
N ASP A 95 3.90 -14.27 -4.62
CA ASP A 95 5.07 -13.64 -4.05
C ASP A 95 4.76 -12.23 -3.56
N PHE A 96 3.47 -11.84 -3.55
CA PHE A 96 3.01 -10.55 -3.09
C PHE A 96 3.63 -9.37 -3.84
N ALA A 97 4.34 -9.61 -4.92
CA ALA A 97 4.96 -8.57 -5.75
C ALA A 97 5.80 -7.60 -4.95
N GLY A 98 6.31 -8.04 -3.80
CA GLY A 98 7.12 -7.19 -2.94
C GLY A 98 6.33 -6.27 -2.04
N ALA A 99 5.01 -6.35 -2.07
CA ALA A 99 4.20 -5.49 -1.22
C ALA A 99 4.17 -6.00 0.21
N TRP A 100 3.88 -5.10 1.13
CA TRP A 100 3.84 -5.43 2.55
C TRP A 100 2.47 -5.83 3.04
N GLY A 101 1.43 -5.55 2.30
CA GLY A 101 0.08 -5.92 2.72
C GLY A 101 -0.96 -5.48 1.72
N VAL A 102 -2.22 -5.71 2.06
CA VAL A 102 -3.32 -5.35 1.18
C VAL A 102 -4.46 -4.78 2.01
N ILE A 103 -5.11 -3.76 1.47
CA ILE A 103 -6.31 -3.18 2.06
C ILE A 103 -7.46 -3.51 1.12
N ALA A 104 -8.51 -4.12 1.66
CA ALA A 104 -9.66 -4.47 0.85
C ALA A 104 -10.50 -3.22 0.58
N LYS A 105 -11.03 -3.11 -0.62
CA LYS A 105 -11.92 -2.02 -0.98
C LYS A 105 -13.36 -2.47 -0.78
N PRO A 106 -14.22 -1.62 -0.33
CA PRO A 106 -13.94 -0.24 0.06
C PRO A 106 -13.19 -0.19 1.38
N TYR A 107 -12.16 0.65 1.43
CA TYR A 107 -11.35 0.68 2.62
C TYR A 107 -12.04 1.51 3.69
N THR A 108 -11.58 1.34 4.92
CA THR A 108 -12.10 2.11 6.03
C THR A 108 -10.96 2.90 6.64
N GLU A 109 -11.30 3.90 7.41
CA GLU A 109 -10.27 4.65 8.12
C GLU A 109 -9.47 3.73 9.03
N ARG A 110 -10.16 2.80 9.69
CA ARG A 110 -9.48 1.88 10.58
C ARG A 110 -8.49 1.01 9.83
N GLY A 111 -8.87 0.49 8.68
CA GLY A 111 -7.97 -0.34 7.90
C GLY A 111 -6.75 0.43 7.43
N VAL A 112 -6.94 1.69 7.02
CA VAL A 112 -5.82 2.51 6.60
C VAL A 112 -4.92 2.81 7.79
N ARG A 113 -5.47 3.10 8.95
CA ARG A 113 -4.65 3.35 10.12
C ARG A 113 -3.85 2.12 10.51
N GLU A 114 -4.45 0.95 10.42
CA GLU A 114 -3.72 -0.27 10.75
C GLU A 114 -2.58 -0.49 9.77
N ALA A 115 -2.82 -0.21 8.50
CA ALA A 115 -1.79 -0.38 7.49
C ALA A 115 -0.63 0.58 7.73
N LEU A 116 -0.95 1.84 8.06
CA LEU A 116 0.09 2.81 8.32
C LEU A 116 0.88 2.45 9.58
N GLY A 117 0.18 1.95 10.59
CA GLY A 117 0.87 1.51 11.79
C GLY A 117 1.82 0.37 11.53
N TYR A 118 1.41 -0.57 10.68
CA TYR A 118 2.26 -1.67 10.32
C TYR A 118 3.50 -1.18 9.58
N VAL A 119 3.33 -0.25 8.65
CA VAL A 119 4.45 0.25 7.87
C VAL A 119 5.42 1.03 8.75
N THR A 120 4.90 1.89 9.62
CA THR A 120 5.78 2.73 10.40
C THR A 120 6.48 1.95 11.51
N ALA A 121 5.82 0.92 12.03
CA ALA A 121 6.42 0.13 13.08
C ALA A 121 7.23 -1.03 12.55
N GLY A 122 7.10 -1.33 11.29
CA GLY A 122 7.78 -2.47 10.71
C GLY A 122 7.06 -3.78 10.93
N GLN A 123 6.03 -3.79 11.75
CA GLN A 123 5.25 -5.00 11.94
C GLN A 123 4.00 -4.64 12.68
N LEU A 124 3.00 -5.48 12.51
CA LEU A 124 1.76 -5.28 13.19
C LEU A 124 1.88 -5.79 14.61
N ARG A 125 1.28 -5.09 15.54
CA ARG A 125 1.28 -5.53 16.90
C ARG A 125 0.43 -6.73 17.05
N GLU A 126 0.23 -7.19 18.22
CA GLU A 126 -0.58 -8.32 18.44
C GLU A 126 -1.90 -8.22 17.85
N PRO A 127 -2.50 -9.28 17.35
CA PRO A 127 -3.82 -9.23 16.76
C PRO A 127 -4.82 -8.71 17.76
N ASP A 128 -5.72 -7.90 17.29
CA ASP A 128 -6.77 -7.34 18.08
C ASP A 128 -8.04 -8.00 17.63
N GLU A 129 -8.75 -8.61 18.51
CA GLU A 129 -9.94 -9.30 18.12
C GLU A 129 -10.95 -8.39 17.52
N ALA A 130 -10.92 -7.13 17.89
CA ALA A 130 -11.85 -6.20 17.28
C ALA A 130 -11.39 -5.68 15.96
N ARG A 131 -10.23 -6.10 15.49
CA ARG A 131 -9.71 -5.59 14.25
C ARG A 131 -10.54 -6.09 13.08
N THR A 132 -10.85 -5.22 12.17
CA THR A 132 -11.55 -5.66 10.99
C THR A 132 -10.55 -6.31 10.09
N VAL A 133 -11.03 -6.97 9.07
CA VAL A 133 -10.13 -7.61 8.15
C VAL A 133 -9.95 -6.81 6.91
N THR A 134 -9.94 -5.49 7.04
CA THR A 134 -9.76 -4.65 5.87
C THR A 134 -8.30 -4.48 5.52
N PHE A 135 -7.39 -4.78 6.43
CA PHE A 135 -5.98 -4.74 6.12
C PHE A 135 -5.35 -6.07 6.51
N VAL A 136 -4.63 -6.65 5.58
CA VAL A 136 -3.95 -7.93 5.80
C VAL A 136 -2.46 -7.73 5.51
N PRO A 137 -1.62 -7.87 6.53
CA PRO A 137 -0.17 -7.72 6.31
C PRO A 137 0.42 -8.98 5.69
N PHE A 138 1.40 -8.80 4.83
CA PHE A 138 2.08 -9.94 4.22
C PHE A 138 3.41 -10.23 4.90
N GLY A 139 4.00 -9.19 5.41
CA GLY A 139 5.40 -9.26 5.70
C GLY A 139 5.82 -10.27 6.69
N ALA A 140 5.12 -10.38 7.76
CA ALA A 140 5.59 -11.25 8.77
C ALA A 140 5.58 -12.65 8.32
N ALA A 141 4.55 -13.02 7.65
CA ALA A 141 4.40 -14.36 7.27
C ALA A 141 5.44 -14.81 6.30
N PRO A 142 5.61 -14.16 5.21
CA PRO A 142 6.56 -14.66 4.23
C PRO A 142 7.96 -14.68 4.76
N ARG A 143 8.34 -13.69 5.47
CA ARG A 143 9.68 -13.64 5.90
C ARG A 143 9.99 -14.71 6.87
N GLU A 144 9.07 -14.95 7.72
CA GLU A 144 9.34 -15.87 8.71
C GLU A 144 9.33 -17.22 8.27
N ARG A 145 8.48 -17.58 7.33
CA ARG A 145 8.42 -18.88 7.04
C ARG A 145 9.13 -19.19 5.89
N SER A 146 9.67 -18.26 5.25
CA SER A 146 10.24 -18.60 4.03
C SER A 146 11.16 -19.74 4.16
N PRO A 147 11.82 -19.83 5.18
CA PRO A 147 12.65 -20.93 5.20
C PRO A 147 11.95 -22.18 5.37
N GLN A 148 10.97 -22.19 5.91
CA GLN A 148 10.34 -23.26 6.15
C GLN A 148 9.65 -23.72 5.26
N VAL A 149 9.47 -23.30 4.80
CA VAL A 149 8.84 -23.71 4.05
C VAL A 149 9.18 -24.62 3.71
N SER A 150 9.31 -24.95 4.05
CA SER A 150 9.55 -25.76 3.85
C SER A 150 9.63 -26.09 4.00
#